data_27f12a5ae97f1b91b5915fffdc7dc1d7
#
_entry.id   27f12a5ae97f1b91b5915fffdc7dc1d7
#
_cell.length_a   1.000
_cell.length_b   1.000
_cell.length_c   1.000
_cell.angle_alpha   90.00
_cell.angle_beta   90.00
_cell.angle_gamma   90.00
#
_symmetry.space_group_name_H-M   'P 1'
#
loop_
_entity.id
_entity.type
_entity.pdbx_description
1 polymer ?
#
loop_
_entity_poly.entity_id
_entity_poly.type
_entity_poly.pdbx_seq_one_letter_code
_entity_poly.pdbx_strand_id
1 'polypeptide(L)'
;RWDPWTIGGTDTGYFWLPREFNMFKLNRTFVIACKDGKVAKSPFYVNKEYDPKKIERALIFWPGKWRDSWRYANYVGNAYHVAQKYPELDVKSDNVLIILPAFMNEKDESRHALHDDEISFHGTGWSVGGTVRQPREFKHLSSFDVMDKYIDMLMDKNQFPNLKKIVVGGHSMGAQAS
;
A
#
# COMPACT_ATOMS: atom_id res chain seq x y z
N ARG A 1 -16.15 10.45 7.63
CA ARG A 1 -17.42 9.79 7.43
C ARG A 1 -17.19 8.31 7.19
N TRP A 2 -17.86 7.44 7.92
CA TRP A 2 -17.82 6.00 7.69
C TRP A 2 -18.42 5.67 6.33
N ASP A 3 -17.68 4.88 5.53
CA ASP A 3 -18.17 4.40 4.25
C ASP A 3 -18.32 2.87 4.29
N PRO A 4 -19.53 2.35 4.49
CA PRO A 4 -19.77 0.91 4.55
C PRO A 4 -19.77 0.23 3.18
N TRP A 5 -19.76 0.99 2.09
CA TRP A 5 -19.96 0.48 0.72
C TRP A 5 -18.67 0.10 0.01
N THR A 6 -17.53 0.15 0.69
CA THR A 6 -16.28 -0.33 0.10
C THR A 6 -16.41 -1.82 -0.23
N ILE A 7 -16.23 -2.16 -1.50
CA ILE A 7 -16.30 -3.54 -1.99
C ILE A 7 -15.37 -4.43 -1.16
N GLY A 8 -15.92 -5.50 -0.59
CA GLY A 8 -15.17 -6.44 0.22
C GLY A 8 -14.21 -7.30 -0.60
N GLY A 9 -13.30 -7.95 0.10
CA GLY A 9 -12.34 -8.86 -0.49
C GLY A 9 -12.97 -10.13 -1.05
N THR A 10 -12.26 -10.79 -1.95
CA THR A 10 -12.65 -12.05 -2.55
C THR A 10 -11.47 -12.98 -2.76
N ASP A 11 -11.66 -14.28 -2.59
CA ASP A 11 -10.68 -15.30 -2.92
C ASP A 11 -10.57 -15.58 -4.43
N THR A 12 -11.48 -15.04 -5.23
CA THR A 12 -11.53 -15.30 -6.68
C THR A 12 -10.70 -14.35 -7.53
N GLY A 13 -10.11 -13.32 -6.91
CA GLY A 13 -9.34 -12.28 -7.59
C GLY A 13 -10.21 -11.08 -8.01
N TYR A 14 -9.54 -9.99 -8.34
CA TYR A 14 -10.15 -8.73 -8.73
C TYR A 14 -10.05 -8.52 -10.24
N PHE A 15 -11.05 -7.86 -10.83
CA PHE A 15 -11.03 -7.41 -12.22
C PHE A 15 -10.43 -6.01 -12.36
N TRP A 16 -10.43 -5.24 -11.29
CA TRP A 16 -9.95 -3.87 -11.25
C TRP A 16 -9.71 -3.44 -9.80
N LEU A 17 -8.91 -2.39 -9.63
CA LEU A 17 -8.68 -1.72 -8.36
C LEU A 17 -9.42 -0.38 -8.37
N PRO A 18 -10.16 -0.02 -7.30
CA PRO A 18 -10.75 1.31 -7.18
C PRO A 18 -9.69 2.40 -7.41
N ARG A 19 -9.94 3.34 -8.32
CA ARG A 19 -8.96 4.39 -8.61
C ARG A 19 -8.89 5.43 -7.51
N GLU A 20 -10.05 5.74 -6.96
CA GLU A 20 -10.21 6.82 -6.00
C GLU A 20 -11.46 6.59 -5.15
N PHE A 21 -11.36 6.86 -3.85
CA PHE A 21 -12.48 6.79 -2.91
C PHE A 21 -12.13 7.57 -1.65
N ASN A 22 -13.13 8.20 -1.00
CA ASN A 22 -12.94 9.00 0.21
C ASN A 22 -11.69 9.89 0.13
N MET A 23 -10.75 9.74 1.07
CA MET A 23 -9.52 10.51 1.13
C MET A 23 -8.33 9.86 0.41
N PHE A 24 -8.53 8.74 -0.29
CA PHE A 24 -7.46 7.96 -0.91
C PHE A 24 -7.56 7.92 -2.43
N LYS A 25 -6.39 7.81 -3.07
CA LYS A 25 -6.21 7.52 -4.49
C LYS A 25 -5.23 6.37 -4.67
N LEU A 26 -5.41 5.61 -5.75
CA LEU A 26 -4.48 4.56 -6.18
C LEU A 26 -3.29 5.19 -6.91
N ASN A 27 -2.09 4.94 -6.40
CA ASN A 27 -0.84 5.23 -7.10
C ASN A 27 -0.37 3.93 -7.78
N ARG A 28 -0.13 3.99 -9.09
CA ARG A 28 0.39 2.88 -9.90
C ARG A 28 1.75 3.18 -10.53
N THR A 29 2.41 4.25 -10.08
CA THR A 29 3.66 4.73 -10.69
C THR A 29 4.91 4.40 -9.88
N PHE A 30 4.76 3.80 -8.69
CA PHE A 30 5.87 3.53 -7.80
C PHE A 30 6.75 2.38 -8.32
N VAL A 31 7.93 2.74 -8.81
CA VAL A 31 8.93 1.80 -9.31
C VAL A 31 9.74 1.27 -8.13
N ILE A 32 9.74 -0.05 -7.93
CA ILE A 32 10.49 -0.74 -6.88
C ILE A 32 11.80 -1.34 -7.39
N ALA A 33 11.89 -1.61 -8.69
CA ALA A 33 13.10 -2.13 -9.32
C ALA A 33 13.14 -1.82 -10.81
N CYS A 34 14.38 -1.73 -11.34
CA CYS A 34 14.66 -1.61 -12.77
C CYS A 34 15.71 -2.63 -13.16
N LYS A 35 15.53 -3.28 -14.32
CA LYS A 35 16.50 -4.22 -14.90
C LYS A 35 16.34 -4.27 -16.42
N ASP A 36 17.42 -4.07 -17.15
CA ASP A 36 17.50 -4.19 -18.62
C ASP A 36 16.38 -3.37 -19.33
N GLY A 37 16.13 -2.15 -18.86
CA GLY A 37 15.10 -1.26 -19.41
C GLY A 37 13.67 -1.61 -19.02
N LYS A 38 13.45 -2.69 -18.27
CA LYS A 38 12.15 -3.07 -17.68
C LYS A 38 12.03 -2.55 -16.26
N VAL A 39 10.80 -2.32 -15.82
CA VAL A 39 10.49 -1.86 -14.46
C VAL A 39 9.55 -2.83 -13.77
N ALA A 40 9.66 -2.87 -12.44
CA ALA A 40 8.64 -3.48 -11.57
C ALA A 40 8.00 -2.39 -10.73
N LYS A 41 6.68 -2.34 -10.70
CA LYS A 41 5.89 -1.36 -9.94
C LYS A 41 5.07 -2.06 -8.87
N SER A 42 4.91 -1.39 -7.74
CA SER A 42 4.03 -1.81 -6.66
C SER A 42 2.91 -0.79 -6.47
N PRO A 43 1.66 -1.10 -6.86
CA PRO A 43 0.54 -0.21 -6.64
C PRO A 43 0.23 -0.06 -5.15
N PHE A 44 -0.24 1.13 -4.75
CA PHE A 44 -0.68 1.38 -3.38
C PHE A 44 -1.71 2.50 -3.29
N TYR A 45 -2.51 2.48 -2.24
CA TYR A 45 -3.39 3.59 -1.90
C TYR A 45 -2.67 4.59 -1.01
N VAL A 46 -2.91 5.87 -1.24
CA VAL A 46 -2.29 6.98 -0.52
C VAL A 46 -3.29 8.13 -0.39
N ASN A 47 -3.12 9.01 0.59
CA ASN A 47 -3.89 10.25 0.72
C ASN A 47 -3.96 10.98 -0.63
N LYS A 48 -5.15 11.45 -1.05
CA LYS A 48 -5.35 12.16 -2.31
C LYS A 48 -4.49 13.40 -2.44
N GLU A 49 -4.46 14.16 -1.35
CA GLU A 49 -3.72 15.41 -1.25
C GLU A 49 -2.84 15.36 -0.02
N TYR A 50 -1.58 15.65 -0.18
CA TYR A 50 -0.62 15.84 0.90
C TYR A 50 0.56 16.68 0.41
N ASP A 51 1.13 17.44 1.31
CA ASP A 51 2.40 18.13 1.09
C ASP A 51 3.51 17.32 1.75
N PRO A 52 4.45 16.74 0.99
CA PRO A 52 5.54 15.94 1.55
C PRO A 52 6.35 16.67 2.62
N LYS A 53 6.44 18.02 2.52
CA LYS A 53 7.17 18.84 3.50
C LYS A 53 6.46 18.98 4.84
N LYS A 54 5.16 18.67 4.90
CA LYS A 54 4.37 18.72 6.15
C LYS A 54 4.28 17.36 6.82
N ILE A 55 4.63 16.28 6.12
CA ILE A 55 4.53 14.94 6.68
C ILE A 55 5.58 14.72 7.76
N GLU A 56 5.11 14.43 8.97
CA GLU A 56 5.92 14.09 10.13
C GLU A 56 5.85 12.61 10.51
N ARG A 57 4.76 11.94 10.12
CA ARG A 57 4.51 10.52 10.38
C ARG A 57 4.02 9.82 9.12
N ALA A 58 4.43 8.58 8.94
CA ALA A 58 3.90 7.73 7.89
C ALA A 58 3.40 6.41 8.49
N LEU A 59 2.27 5.92 8.00
CA LEU A 59 1.74 4.62 8.30
C LEU A 59 1.71 3.78 7.03
N ILE A 60 2.43 2.65 7.02
CA ILE A 60 2.29 1.62 6.00
C ILE A 60 1.40 0.54 6.61
N PHE A 61 0.25 0.26 5.99
CA PHE A 61 -0.71 -0.69 6.53
C PHE A 61 -0.98 -1.83 5.54
N TRP A 62 -0.64 -3.06 5.93
CA TRP A 62 -0.80 -4.25 5.13
C TRP A 62 -2.22 -4.83 5.25
N PRO A 63 -2.83 -5.24 4.13
CA PRO A 63 -4.18 -5.80 4.13
C PRO A 63 -4.23 -7.19 4.73
N GLY A 64 -5.43 -7.67 5.03
CA GLY A 64 -5.67 -9.07 5.36
C GLY A 64 -5.60 -10.01 4.14
N LYS A 65 -5.93 -11.27 4.35
CA LYS A 65 -5.86 -12.37 3.36
C LYS A 65 -6.41 -12.01 1.97
N TRP A 66 -7.47 -11.21 1.91
CA TRP A 66 -8.15 -10.88 0.67
C TRP A 66 -7.51 -9.73 -0.13
N ARG A 67 -6.43 -9.13 0.39
CA ARG A 67 -5.65 -8.10 -0.32
C ARG A 67 -6.45 -6.84 -0.70
N ASP A 68 -7.60 -6.62 -0.08
CA ASP A 68 -8.53 -5.52 -0.32
C ASP A 68 -8.07 -4.23 0.38
N SER A 69 -6.90 -3.73 0.01
CA SER A 69 -6.25 -2.56 0.65
C SER A 69 -7.15 -1.32 0.67
N TRP A 70 -8.03 -1.11 -0.31
CA TRP A 70 -9.02 -0.03 -0.30
C TRP A 70 -10.01 -0.12 0.85
N ARG A 71 -10.38 -1.33 1.27
CA ARG A 71 -11.25 -1.53 2.43
C ARG A 71 -10.53 -1.16 3.71
N TYR A 72 -9.27 -1.60 3.86
CA TYR A 72 -8.46 -1.21 5.00
C TYR A 72 -8.14 0.28 5.00
N ALA A 73 -7.92 0.89 3.83
CA ALA A 73 -7.76 2.34 3.71
C ALA A 73 -8.98 3.07 4.27
N ASN A 74 -10.19 2.58 4.02
CA ASN A 74 -11.39 3.16 4.61
C ASN A 74 -11.41 3.04 6.14
N TYR A 75 -11.04 1.89 6.71
CA TYR A 75 -10.96 1.71 8.17
C TYR A 75 -9.89 2.59 8.80
N VAL A 76 -8.69 2.60 8.23
CA VAL A 76 -7.57 3.42 8.70
C VAL A 76 -7.90 4.91 8.55
N GLY A 77 -8.52 5.32 7.45
CA GLY A 77 -8.97 6.69 7.23
C GLY A 77 -9.99 7.15 8.27
N ASN A 78 -10.94 6.28 8.64
CA ASN A 78 -11.90 6.58 9.71
C ASN A 78 -11.19 6.72 11.08
N ALA A 79 -10.26 5.79 11.39
CA ALA A 79 -9.47 5.89 12.62
C ALA A 79 -8.64 7.17 12.66
N TYR A 80 -8.04 7.56 11.53
CA TYR A 80 -7.30 8.81 11.38
C TYR A 80 -8.18 10.05 11.64
N HIS A 81 -9.40 10.10 11.08
CA HIS A 81 -10.35 11.18 11.35
C HIS A 81 -10.78 11.24 12.82
N VAL A 82 -10.92 10.09 13.47
CA VAL A 82 -11.21 10.05 14.91
C VAL A 82 -10.02 10.58 15.69
N ALA A 83 -8.80 10.14 15.37
CA ALA A 83 -7.58 10.56 16.07
C ALA A 83 -7.36 12.07 16.03
N GLN A 84 -7.76 12.76 14.96
CA GLN A 84 -7.67 14.23 14.85
C GLN A 84 -8.51 14.97 15.88
N LYS A 85 -9.48 14.32 16.51
CA LYS A 85 -10.34 14.92 17.55
C LYS A 85 -9.68 14.92 18.93
N TYR A 86 -8.54 14.28 19.07
CA TYR A 86 -7.80 14.12 20.31
C TYR A 86 -6.48 14.90 20.23
N PRO A 87 -6.42 16.13 20.77
CA PRO A 87 -5.22 16.99 20.67
C PRO A 87 -3.95 16.35 21.21
N GLU A 88 -4.07 15.51 22.23
CA GLU A 88 -2.95 14.79 22.85
C GLU A 88 -2.24 13.81 21.90
N LEU A 89 -2.89 13.37 20.82
CA LEU A 89 -2.30 12.49 19.81
C LEU A 89 -1.46 13.26 18.77
N ASP A 90 -1.59 14.58 18.73
CA ASP A 90 -0.90 15.45 17.76
C ASP A 90 -1.06 14.98 16.30
N VAL A 91 -2.23 14.45 15.97
CA VAL A 91 -2.61 14.04 14.62
C VAL A 91 -3.36 15.17 13.93
N LYS A 92 -2.73 15.75 12.89
CA LYS A 92 -3.31 16.85 12.09
C LYS A 92 -3.73 16.34 10.73
N SER A 93 -4.58 17.07 10.05
CA SER A 93 -5.10 16.70 8.72
C SER A 93 -4.03 16.62 7.62
N ASP A 94 -2.84 17.17 7.86
CA ASP A 94 -1.78 17.32 6.87
C ASP A 94 -0.41 16.78 7.30
N ASN A 95 -0.29 16.17 8.52
CA ASN A 95 1.01 15.69 9.02
C ASN A 95 1.21 14.17 9.00
N VAL A 96 0.22 13.42 8.52
CA VAL A 96 0.28 11.94 8.44
C VAL A 96 0.06 11.46 7.01
N LEU A 97 1.01 10.69 6.49
CA LEU A 97 0.89 9.97 5.23
C LEU A 97 0.47 8.53 5.52
N ILE A 98 -0.56 8.06 4.84
CA ILE A 98 -1.05 6.68 4.96
C ILE A 98 -0.83 5.98 3.63
N ILE A 99 -0.12 4.87 3.65
CA ILE A 99 0.20 4.02 2.50
C ILE A 99 -0.37 2.63 2.74
N LEU A 100 -1.14 2.13 1.79
CA LEU A 100 -1.68 0.77 1.85
C LEU A 100 -1.29 0.05 0.55
N PRO A 101 -0.25 -0.80 0.58
CA PRO A 101 0.16 -1.58 -0.58
C PRO A 101 -1.01 -2.43 -1.13
N ALA A 102 -1.16 -2.43 -2.44
CA ALA A 102 -2.17 -3.22 -3.14
C ALA A 102 -1.51 -4.50 -3.69
N PHE A 103 -1.25 -5.45 -2.81
CA PHE A 103 -0.65 -6.72 -3.22
C PHE A 103 -1.63 -7.56 -4.05
N MET A 104 -1.14 -8.08 -5.16
CA MET A 104 -1.90 -8.88 -6.13
C MET A 104 -1.31 -10.27 -6.25
N ASN A 105 -2.12 -11.21 -6.73
CA ASN A 105 -1.69 -12.57 -6.98
C ASN A 105 -2.14 -13.07 -8.37
N GLU A 106 -1.88 -14.33 -8.68
CA GLU A 106 -2.20 -14.96 -9.97
C GLU A 106 -3.69 -14.88 -10.33
N LYS A 107 -4.59 -14.79 -9.35
CA LYS A 107 -6.03 -14.68 -9.60
C LYS A 107 -6.40 -13.28 -10.10
N ASP A 108 -5.77 -12.25 -9.56
CA ASP A 108 -5.97 -10.86 -9.99
C ASP A 108 -5.36 -10.65 -11.38
N GLU A 109 -4.22 -11.27 -11.61
CA GLU A 109 -3.52 -11.26 -12.90
C GLU A 109 -4.37 -11.93 -13.99
N SER A 110 -4.93 -13.10 -13.72
CA SER A 110 -5.82 -13.81 -14.66
C SER A 110 -7.10 -13.03 -14.99
N ARG A 111 -7.43 -12.03 -14.20
CA ARG A 111 -8.58 -11.12 -14.38
C ARG A 111 -8.19 -9.75 -14.93
N HIS A 112 -6.94 -9.58 -15.31
CA HIS A 112 -6.41 -8.34 -15.88
C HIS A 112 -6.51 -7.12 -14.96
N ALA A 113 -6.46 -7.33 -13.65
CA ALA A 113 -6.46 -6.23 -12.69
C ALA A 113 -5.14 -5.46 -12.63
N LEU A 114 -4.04 -6.10 -13.09
CA LEU A 114 -2.69 -5.54 -13.11
C LEU A 114 -2.30 -5.05 -14.50
N HIS A 115 -1.38 -4.09 -14.52
CA HIS A 115 -0.58 -3.76 -15.69
C HIS A 115 0.61 -4.73 -15.80
N ASP A 116 1.19 -4.87 -17.00
CA ASP A 116 2.28 -5.83 -17.28
C ASP A 116 3.55 -5.57 -16.45
N ASP A 117 3.73 -4.34 -15.98
CA ASP A 117 4.87 -3.90 -15.18
C ASP A 117 4.58 -3.89 -13.66
N GLU A 118 3.42 -4.35 -13.22
CA GLU A 118 3.04 -4.42 -11.82
C GLU A 118 3.28 -5.79 -11.23
N ILE A 119 3.78 -5.81 -9.97
CA ILE A 119 4.14 -7.05 -9.30
C ILE A 119 2.93 -7.86 -8.88
N SER A 120 3.05 -9.18 -9.01
CA SER A 120 2.16 -10.16 -8.40
C SER A 120 2.94 -11.23 -7.63
N PHE A 121 2.26 -11.96 -6.78
CA PHE A 121 2.80 -13.05 -5.97
C PHE A 121 2.01 -14.34 -6.20
N HIS A 122 2.54 -15.49 -5.77
CA HIS A 122 1.76 -16.73 -5.70
C HIS A 122 0.91 -16.74 -4.42
N GLY A 123 -0.39 -16.95 -4.57
CA GLY A 123 -1.33 -17.13 -3.44
C GLY A 123 -1.19 -16.04 -2.38
N THR A 124 -0.69 -16.43 -1.23
CA THR A 124 -0.46 -15.58 -0.06
C THR A 124 1.02 -15.20 0.13
N GLY A 125 1.89 -15.48 -0.83
CA GLY A 125 3.33 -15.22 -0.77
C GLY A 125 3.68 -13.77 -0.43
N TRP A 126 2.81 -12.83 -0.79
CA TRP A 126 2.96 -11.42 -0.44
C TRP A 126 3.09 -11.16 1.08
N SER A 127 2.58 -12.05 1.94
CA SER A 127 2.57 -11.88 3.40
C SER A 127 3.65 -12.68 4.15
N VAL A 128 4.45 -13.47 3.45
CA VAL A 128 5.40 -14.42 4.09
C VAL A 128 6.79 -14.40 3.44
N GLY A 129 7.17 -13.32 2.80
CA GLY A 129 8.46 -13.22 2.11
C GLY A 129 8.51 -13.99 0.79
N GLY A 130 7.36 -14.35 0.22
CA GLY A 130 7.32 -15.00 -1.08
C GLY A 130 7.85 -14.09 -2.18
N THR A 131 8.42 -14.68 -3.24
CA THR A 131 9.03 -13.94 -4.33
C THR A 131 8.01 -13.43 -5.35
N VAL A 132 8.35 -12.35 -6.03
CA VAL A 132 7.59 -11.78 -7.13
C VAL A 132 7.40 -12.84 -8.23
N ARG A 133 6.16 -13.01 -8.67
CA ARG A 133 5.77 -13.92 -9.74
C ARG A 133 5.85 -13.23 -11.10
N GLN A 134 5.34 -12.03 -11.20
CA GLN A 134 5.37 -11.15 -12.37
C GLN A 134 5.77 -9.73 -11.94
N PRO A 135 6.50 -8.99 -12.79
CA PRO A 135 7.19 -9.43 -14.01
C PRO A 135 8.31 -10.45 -13.72
N ARG A 136 8.52 -11.39 -14.62
CA ARG A 136 9.43 -12.55 -14.41
C ARG A 136 10.90 -12.17 -14.17
N GLU A 137 11.32 -11.03 -14.69
CA GLU A 137 12.66 -10.49 -14.53
C GLU A 137 13.01 -10.17 -13.07
N PHE A 138 11.99 -9.99 -12.25
CA PHE A 138 12.09 -9.56 -10.85
C PHE A 138 11.77 -10.66 -9.84
N LYS A 139 11.79 -11.93 -10.24
CA LYS A 139 11.56 -13.10 -9.35
C LYS A 139 12.49 -13.19 -8.14
N HIS A 140 13.61 -12.48 -8.15
CA HIS A 140 14.54 -12.43 -7.03
C HIS A 140 14.06 -11.54 -5.88
N LEU A 141 13.08 -10.66 -6.13
CA LEU A 141 12.52 -9.80 -5.10
C LEU A 141 11.48 -10.55 -4.27
N SER A 142 11.59 -10.47 -2.96
CA SER A 142 10.60 -10.94 -2.01
C SER A 142 9.58 -9.84 -1.67
N SER A 143 8.49 -10.20 -1.01
CA SER A 143 7.55 -9.21 -0.48
C SER A 143 8.17 -8.32 0.60
N PHE A 144 9.20 -8.80 1.30
CA PHE A 144 9.94 -7.99 2.26
C PHE A 144 10.84 -6.96 1.57
N ASP A 145 11.51 -7.34 0.45
CA ASP A 145 12.23 -6.36 -0.37
C ASP A 145 11.30 -5.25 -0.89
N VAL A 146 10.04 -5.58 -1.21
CA VAL A 146 9.03 -4.59 -1.59
C VAL A 146 8.68 -3.66 -0.43
N MET A 147 8.58 -4.19 0.81
CA MET A 147 8.39 -3.37 2.00
C MET A 147 9.55 -2.41 2.21
N ASP A 148 10.78 -2.90 2.07
CA ASP A 148 11.98 -2.07 2.21
C ASP A 148 11.95 -0.90 1.21
N LYS A 149 11.45 -1.11 -0.02
CA LYS A 149 11.29 -0.02 -1.00
C LYS A 149 10.30 1.05 -0.56
N TYR A 150 9.21 0.69 0.12
CA TYR A 150 8.31 1.69 0.71
C TYR A 150 8.99 2.47 1.84
N ILE A 151 9.76 1.79 2.67
CA ILE A 151 10.53 2.43 3.75
C ILE A 151 11.60 3.35 3.16
N ASP A 152 12.38 2.88 2.17
CA ASP A 152 13.40 3.67 1.48
C ASP A 152 12.81 4.96 0.89
N MET A 153 11.66 4.87 0.21
CA MET A 153 10.95 6.03 -0.32
C MET A 153 10.60 7.04 0.76
N LEU A 154 10.12 6.57 1.91
CA LEU A 154 9.75 7.42 3.04
C LEU A 154 10.98 8.02 3.75
N MET A 155 12.11 7.31 3.77
CA MET A 155 13.34 7.78 4.38
C MET A 155 14.10 8.81 3.52
N ASP A 156 13.70 9.00 2.27
CA ASP A 156 14.27 10.05 1.41
C ASP A 156 13.96 11.45 1.95
N LYS A 157 14.94 12.07 2.57
CA LYS A 157 14.84 13.41 3.15
C LYS A 157 14.69 14.53 2.13
N ASN A 158 15.02 14.28 0.86
CA ASN A 158 14.74 15.23 -0.22
C ASN A 158 13.23 15.29 -0.49
N GLN A 159 12.54 14.16 -0.37
CA GLN A 159 11.11 14.06 -0.56
C GLN A 159 10.33 14.36 0.74
N PHE A 160 10.74 13.77 1.86
CA PHE A 160 10.07 13.89 3.17
C PHE A 160 11.00 14.48 4.23
N PRO A 161 11.38 15.78 4.15
CA PRO A 161 12.40 16.38 5.02
C PRO A 161 12.03 16.34 6.51
N ASN A 162 10.75 16.41 6.83
CA ASN A 162 10.23 16.50 8.19
C ASN A 162 9.70 15.18 8.77
N LEU A 163 9.80 14.09 8.02
CA LEU A 163 9.34 12.78 8.49
C LEU A 163 10.20 12.29 9.66
N LYS A 164 9.56 12.03 10.79
CA LYS A 164 10.16 11.64 12.07
C LYS A 164 9.88 10.18 12.44
N LYS A 165 8.72 9.65 12.01
CA LYS A 165 8.26 8.33 12.42
C LYS A 165 7.61 7.60 11.26
N ILE A 166 8.04 6.37 11.05
CA ILE A 166 7.39 5.39 10.17
C ILE A 166 6.81 4.30 11.06
N VAL A 167 5.55 3.98 10.86
CA VAL A 167 4.85 2.87 11.53
C VAL A 167 4.47 1.86 10.45
N VAL A 168 4.84 0.61 10.67
CA VAL A 168 4.39 -0.51 9.84
C VAL A 168 3.40 -1.31 10.67
N GLY A 169 2.28 -1.64 10.08
CA GLY A 169 1.24 -2.42 10.72
C GLY A 169 0.36 -3.11 9.70
N GLY A 170 -0.56 -3.93 10.17
CA GLY A 170 -1.46 -4.65 9.29
C GLY A 170 -2.59 -5.33 10.03
N HIS A 171 -3.41 -6.07 9.29
CA HIS A 171 -4.48 -6.87 9.83
C HIS A 171 -4.36 -8.33 9.40
N SER A 172 -4.60 -9.28 10.32
CA SER A 172 -4.60 -10.72 10.03
C SER A 172 -3.28 -11.15 9.39
N MET A 173 -3.27 -11.67 8.16
CA MET A 173 -2.05 -12.02 7.44
C MET A 173 -1.11 -10.83 7.23
N GLY A 174 -1.65 -9.62 7.04
CA GLY A 174 -0.84 -8.41 6.98
C GLY A 174 -0.16 -8.07 8.30
N ALA A 175 -0.78 -8.39 9.44
CA ALA A 175 -0.15 -8.22 10.74
C ALA A 175 0.95 -9.26 11.03
N GLN A 176 0.91 -10.40 10.35
CA GLN A 176 1.99 -11.40 10.43
C GLN A 176 3.22 -11.01 9.60
N ALA A 177 3.01 -10.15 8.60
CA ALA A 177 4.03 -9.70 7.66
C ALA A 177 4.71 -8.39 8.08
N SER A 178 4.09 -7.62 9.00
CA SER A 178 4.53 -6.29 9.43
C SER A 178 5.47 -6.28 10.64
#